data_c323678a90d07790e317b701e488a1c7
#
_entry.id   c323678a90d07790e317b701e488a1c7
#
_cell.length_a   1.000
_cell.length_b   1.000
_cell.length_c   1.000
_cell.angle_alpha   90.00
_cell.angle_beta   90.00
_cell.angle_gamma   90.00
#
_symmetry.space_group_name_H-M   'P 1'
#
loop_
_entity.id
_entity.type
_entity.pdbx_description
1 polymer ?
#
loop_
_entity_poly.entity_id
_entity_poly.type
_entity_poly.pdbx_seq_one_letter_code
_entity_poly.pdbx_strand_id
1 'polypeptide(L)'
;MTEKMSREKAEWSPEWLTIREFIHITPVNLFHKEQEEGEKQPEAEQQLTAEFRRNLHVLVRARFTLETAQENLTLRLTADDHYKLYVESGFVAEGPAPGYPDHYYYNEIPLGKMEAGEHCFGLHLYYQGLINRVYNSGDLRFAFAAELMDAQGCRIPLRFCYERTDAYSGGTIGYDTQFLENFDSRKFPEGWSSAEFEDAGWKTPAAAEWADYRLYLQPTRMLCGERIKPEKIGIYEDGSIRIDVGEEVAGSLCLTAEGSAGDTVEIFCGEELDESGSVRCEMRCNCSYHEIWTLSDGCCSLEPYDYKGFRYAKLLPGKGVNICGIFVQTRHYPMEEGAEVMSSEKRLEQIFSICKNAVKYGTQEGYVDCPTREKGQYLGDVVVTAHAQVLLTGETQMLLKCIDQFAQTRAVCPGLLAVAPGGLMQEIADYSLMYPQLLALYYRYTGNAAALLPYYKTALGMIRHFAQYERADGLLVQVADKWNLVDWPENLRDEYDFALTRPVVGAGCHNVINALYLGAKKTLNGLARVLGREEPYELEKPVFAYRRAFYRKET
;
A
#
# COMPACT_ATOMS: atom_id res chain seq x y z
N MET A 1 19.89 29.75 1.48
CA MET A 1 19.40 29.59 2.87
C MET A 1 18.17 28.73 2.82
N THR A 2 18.31 27.45 3.11
CA THR A 2 17.21 26.50 3.22
C THR A 2 16.46 26.83 4.52
N GLU A 3 15.31 27.52 4.41
CA GLU A 3 14.37 27.59 5.53
C GLU A 3 13.99 26.15 5.91
N LYS A 4 14.54 25.69 7.03
CA LYS A 4 14.00 24.51 7.71
C LYS A 4 12.53 24.82 8.00
N MET A 5 11.61 24.18 7.25
CA MET A 5 10.23 24.07 7.72
C MET A 5 10.31 23.61 9.16
N SER A 6 9.55 24.25 10.06
CA SER A 6 9.36 23.76 11.42
C SER A 6 8.72 22.39 11.30
N ARG A 7 9.54 21.35 11.29
CA ARG A 7 9.06 19.97 11.36
C ARG A 7 8.41 19.84 12.72
N GLU A 8 7.16 19.46 12.75
CA GLU A 8 6.49 19.11 13.98
C GLU A 8 7.35 18.09 14.73
N LYS A 9 7.38 18.22 16.05
CA LYS A 9 8.15 17.29 16.88
C LYS A 9 7.48 15.93 16.77
N ALA A 10 8.27 14.87 16.55
CA ALA A 10 7.76 13.51 16.57
C ALA A 10 6.84 13.30 17.78
N GLU A 11 5.69 12.69 17.56
CA GLU A 11 4.66 12.56 18.60
C GLU A 11 4.96 11.43 19.57
N TRP A 12 5.76 10.44 19.10
CA TRP A 12 6.17 9.30 19.90
C TRP A 12 7.65 8.97 19.64
N SER A 13 8.37 8.62 20.69
CA SER A 13 9.79 8.24 20.65
C SER A 13 10.00 6.99 21.51
N PRO A 14 9.63 5.80 20.99
CA PRO A 14 9.77 4.55 21.73
C PRO A 14 11.18 4.00 21.69
N GLU A 15 11.40 2.96 22.50
CA GLU A 15 12.47 2.02 22.27
C GLU A 15 12.09 1.08 21.10
N TRP A 16 12.92 1.06 20.06
CA TRP A 16 12.77 0.11 18.97
C TRP A 16 13.38 -1.23 19.33
N LEU A 17 12.67 -2.30 19.01
CA LEU A 17 13.10 -3.67 19.26
C LEU A 17 13.26 -4.42 17.94
N THR A 18 14.36 -5.18 17.83
CA THR A 18 14.65 -5.97 16.62
C THR A 18 15.10 -7.39 16.96
N ILE A 19 15.14 -8.23 15.97
CA ILE A 19 15.66 -9.59 16.08
C ILE A 19 17.18 -9.62 15.84
N ARG A 20 17.83 -10.70 16.26
CA ARG A 20 19.28 -10.82 16.28
C ARG A 20 19.95 -10.50 14.94
N GLU A 21 19.34 -10.91 13.85
CA GLU A 21 19.87 -10.80 12.49
C GLU A 21 19.91 -9.34 11.97
N PHE A 22 19.21 -8.43 12.67
CA PHE A 22 19.08 -7.02 12.27
C PHE A 22 19.70 -6.01 13.27
N ILE A 23 20.38 -6.48 14.33
CA ILE A 23 20.95 -5.60 15.37
C ILE A 23 22.02 -4.65 14.80
N HIS A 24 22.83 -5.12 13.85
CA HIS A 24 24.01 -4.41 13.34
C HIS A 24 23.88 -4.04 11.85
N ILE A 25 22.67 -3.74 11.39
CA ILE A 25 22.44 -3.35 10.02
C ILE A 25 22.71 -1.85 9.85
N THR A 26 23.57 -1.51 8.90
CA THR A 26 23.74 -0.13 8.46
C THR A 26 22.63 0.19 7.46
N PRO A 27 21.82 1.23 7.69
CA PRO A 27 20.79 1.60 6.74
C PRO A 27 21.38 2.05 5.41
N VAL A 28 20.73 1.66 4.32
CA VAL A 28 21.09 2.06 2.97
C VAL A 28 20.10 3.08 2.43
N ASN A 29 20.42 3.68 1.27
CA ASN A 29 19.50 4.62 0.64
C ASN A 29 18.21 3.90 0.21
N LEU A 30 17.06 4.39 0.69
CA LEU A 30 15.73 3.85 0.37
C LEU A 30 15.35 3.97 -1.11
N PHE A 31 15.92 4.94 -1.81
CA PHE A 31 15.44 5.31 -3.12
C PHE A 31 16.33 4.72 -4.20
N HIS A 32 15.79 3.71 -4.88
CA HIS A 32 16.44 3.05 -6.00
C HIS A 32 15.80 3.52 -7.29
N LYS A 33 16.58 4.11 -8.18
CA LYS A 33 16.12 4.41 -9.54
C LYS A 33 16.00 3.12 -10.33
N GLU A 34 15.02 3.05 -11.23
CA GLU A 34 15.02 2.03 -12.28
C GLU A 34 16.36 2.11 -13.02
N GLN A 35 17.07 1.00 -13.06
CA GLN A 35 18.39 0.95 -13.69
C GLN A 35 18.24 0.76 -15.19
N GLU A 36 19.07 1.44 -15.97
CA GLU A 36 19.22 1.12 -17.38
C GLU A 36 19.85 -0.27 -17.53
N GLU A 37 19.45 -1.02 -18.57
CA GLU A 37 19.99 -2.35 -18.84
C GLU A 37 21.53 -2.32 -18.88
N GLY A 38 22.18 -3.02 -17.97
CA GLY A 38 23.63 -3.17 -17.91
C GLY A 38 24.36 -2.45 -16.79
N GLU A 39 23.68 -1.66 -15.95
CA GLU A 39 24.28 -1.12 -14.73
C GLU A 39 24.44 -2.23 -13.68
N LYS A 40 25.60 -2.21 -12.98
CA LYS A 40 25.82 -3.15 -11.87
C LYS A 40 24.96 -2.73 -10.68
N GLN A 41 24.25 -3.70 -10.12
CA GLN A 41 23.52 -3.48 -8.87
C GLN A 41 24.46 -2.94 -7.78
N PRO A 42 24.08 -1.87 -7.06
CA PRO A 42 24.85 -1.40 -5.92
C PRO A 42 25.07 -2.52 -4.88
N GLU A 43 26.16 -2.44 -4.10
CA GLU A 43 26.40 -3.41 -3.02
C GLU A 43 25.22 -3.52 -2.03
N ALA A 44 24.47 -2.43 -1.85
CA ALA A 44 23.26 -2.39 -1.06
C ALA A 44 22.16 -3.32 -1.60
N GLU A 45 21.94 -3.35 -2.93
CA GLU A 45 20.99 -4.29 -3.54
C GLU A 45 21.43 -5.74 -3.41
N GLN A 46 22.74 -6.01 -3.49
CA GLN A 46 23.25 -7.36 -3.24
C GLN A 46 23.00 -7.80 -1.80
N GLN A 47 23.02 -6.88 -0.84
CA GLN A 47 22.66 -7.18 0.56
C GLN A 47 21.15 -7.38 0.74
N LEU A 48 20.31 -6.62 0.02
CA LEU A 48 18.86 -6.82 -0.02
C LEU A 48 18.46 -8.17 -0.61
N THR A 49 19.27 -8.69 -1.55
CA THR A 49 19.01 -9.99 -2.18
C THR A 49 19.39 -11.18 -1.29
N ALA A 50 19.96 -10.97 -0.11
CA ALA A 50 20.24 -12.06 0.82
C ALA A 50 18.94 -12.75 1.24
N GLU A 51 18.81 -14.02 0.89
CA GLU A 51 17.58 -14.82 1.00
C GLU A 51 16.95 -14.78 2.39
N PHE A 52 17.76 -14.73 3.45
CA PHE A 52 17.31 -14.68 4.83
C PHE A 52 16.69 -13.34 5.26
N ARG A 53 16.76 -12.30 4.43
CA ARG A 53 16.20 -10.96 4.66
C ARG A 53 15.01 -10.65 3.76
N ARG A 54 14.43 -11.65 3.15
CA ARG A 54 13.25 -11.54 2.30
C ARG A 54 12.14 -12.40 2.81
N ASN A 55 10.90 -11.97 2.62
CA ASN A 55 9.72 -12.71 3.04
C ASN A 55 9.83 -13.18 4.49
N LEU A 56 10.24 -12.29 5.38
CA LEU A 56 10.51 -12.62 6.76
C LEU A 56 9.26 -12.50 7.61
N HIS A 57 8.85 -13.60 8.21
CA HIS A 57 7.75 -13.65 9.17
C HIS A 57 8.28 -13.90 10.58
N VAL A 58 7.94 -13.02 11.52
CA VAL A 58 8.36 -13.09 12.91
C VAL A 58 7.15 -13.04 13.82
N LEU A 59 7.01 -14.04 14.67
CA LEU A 59 5.97 -14.09 15.68
C LEU A 59 6.54 -13.52 16.97
N VAL A 60 5.93 -12.46 17.50
CA VAL A 60 6.32 -11.83 18.74
C VAL A 60 5.20 -12.00 19.75
N ARG A 61 5.55 -12.36 20.97
CA ARG A 61 4.63 -12.42 22.11
C ARG A 61 5.01 -11.33 23.10
N ALA A 62 4.03 -10.54 23.51
CA ALA A 62 4.17 -9.52 24.53
C ALA A 62 3.29 -9.88 25.73
N ARG A 63 3.92 -10.30 26.83
CA ARG A 63 3.25 -10.67 28.08
C ARG A 63 3.21 -9.49 29.05
N PHE A 64 2.10 -9.33 29.75
CA PHE A 64 1.94 -8.34 30.81
C PHE A 64 0.94 -8.81 31.86
N THR A 65 0.98 -8.17 33.03
CA THR A 65 0.11 -8.49 34.16
C THR A 65 -0.68 -7.28 34.55
N LEU A 66 -1.97 -7.43 34.75
CA LEU A 66 -2.86 -6.43 35.33
C LEU A 66 -3.19 -6.81 36.79
N GLU A 67 -2.81 -5.97 37.74
CA GLU A 67 -3.14 -6.21 39.16
C GLU A 67 -4.64 -6.05 39.43
N THR A 68 -5.29 -5.19 38.69
CA THR A 68 -6.74 -4.94 38.72
C THR A 68 -7.30 -4.82 37.32
N ALA A 69 -8.59 -5.07 37.15
CA ALA A 69 -9.25 -4.83 35.87
C ALA A 69 -9.04 -3.38 35.42
N GLN A 70 -8.71 -3.19 34.16
CA GLN A 70 -8.45 -1.91 33.52
C GLN A 70 -9.47 -1.66 32.43
N GLU A 71 -9.93 -0.42 32.33
CA GLU A 71 -10.76 0.06 31.23
C GLU A 71 -9.95 1.06 30.39
N ASN A 72 -10.26 1.12 29.10
CA ASN A 72 -9.62 2.09 28.19
C ASN A 72 -8.09 1.94 28.07
N LEU A 73 -7.60 0.71 28.05
CA LEU A 73 -6.23 0.43 27.69
C LEU A 73 -5.98 0.82 26.23
N THR A 74 -4.82 1.43 25.97
CA THR A 74 -4.41 1.79 24.61
C THR A 74 -3.03 1.24 24.33
N LEU A 75 -2.90 0.49 23.23
CA LEU A 75 -1.62 0.02 22.71
C LEU A 75 -1.14 0.97 21.62
N ARG A 76 0.03 1.59 21.81
CA ARG A 76 0.80 2.23 20.76
C ARG A 76 1.65 1.18 20.06
N LEU A 77 1.56 1.08 18.74
CA LEU A 77 2.22 0.04 17.99
C LEU A 77 2.69 0.54 16.63
N THR A 78 3.89 0.15 16.26
CA THR A 78 4.43 0.29 14.91
C THR A 78 5.38 -0.86 14.58
N ALA A 79 5.60 -1.10 13.31
CA ALA A 79 6.59 -2.05 12.80
C ALA A 79 7.10 -1.60 11.43
N ASP A 80 8.27 -2.02 11.07
CA ASP A 80 8.81 -1.88 9.73
C ASP A 80 9.02 -3.30 9.15
N ASP A 81 8.24 -3.81 8.19
CA ASP A 81 7.25 -3.07 7.36
C ASP A 81 5.83 -3.05 7.95
N HIS A 82 5.36 -4.20 8.45
CA HIS A 82 3.93 -4.41 8.74
C HIS A 82 3.72 -5.35 9.91
N TYR A 83 2.60 -5.18 10.63
CA TYR A 83 2.19 -6.08 11.71
C TYR A 83 0.73 -6.51 11.57
N LYS A 84 0.41 -7.70 12.07
CA LYS A 84 -0.94 -8.11 12.50
C LYS A 84 -0.94 -8.31 14.00
N LEU A 85 -1.89 -7.69 14.69
CA LEU A 85 -2.06 -7.76 16.14
C LEU A 85 -3.15 -8.75 16.50
N TYR A 86 -2.83 -9.62 17.44
CA TYR A 86 -3.77 -10.56 18.06
C TYR A 86 -3.81 -10.31 19.57
N VAL A 87 -4.99 -10.28 20.15
CA VAL A 87 -5.20 -10.22 21.59
C VAL A 87 -5.96 -11.47 22.00
N GLU A 88 -5.39 -12.26 22.89
CA GLU A 88 -5.96 -13.54 23.34
C GLU A 88 -6.43 -14.41 22.16
N SER A 89 -5.59 -14.56 21.16
CA SER A 89 -5.80 -15.28 19.90
C SER A 89 -6.79 -14.65 18.90
N GLY A 90 -7.47 -13.57 19.27
CA GLY A 90 -8.36 -12.83 18.35
C GLY A 90 -7.59 -11.81 17.53
N PHE A 91 -7.77 -11.77 16.20
CA PHE A 91 -7.27 -10.70 15.34
C PHE A 91 -7.94 -9.37 15.73
N VAL A 92 -7.14 -8.32 15.93
CA VAL A 92 -7.62 -7.00 16.35
C VAL A 92 -7.35 -5.93 15.31
N ALA A 93 -6.15 -5.90 14.75
CA ALA A 93 -5.71 -4.82 13.90
C ALA A 93 -4.51 -5.20 13.05
N GLU A 94 -4.27 -4.44 11.98
CA GLU A 94 -3.07 -4.52 11.16
C GLU A 94 -2.57 -3.13 10.78
N GLY A 95 -1.29 -3.00 10.48
CA GLY A 95 -0.62 -1.76 10.11
C GLY A 95 0.89 -1.80 10.35
N PRO A 96 1.57 -0.65 10.46
CA PRO A 96 1.04 0.68 10.17
C PRO A 96 0.87 0.91 8.67
N ALA A 97 0.22 2.00 8.28
CA ALA A 97 0.31 2.46 6.89
C ALA A 97 1.78 2.73 6.52
N PRO A 98 2.23 2.40 5.30
CA PRO A 98 3.60 2.66 4.87
C PRO A 98 3.95 4.15 4.94
N GLY A 99 5.18 4.46 5.34
CA GLY A 99 5.71 5.83 5.46
C GLY A 99 7.22 5.88 5.24
N TYR A 100 7.78 7.07 5.16
CA TYR A 100 9.23 7.27 5.09
C TYR A 100 9.84 7.36 6.50
N PRO A 101 11.11 7.01 6.74
CA PRO A 101 11.71 7.05 8.07
C PRO A 101 11.59 8.41 8.78
N ASP A 102 11.69 9.51 8.06
CA ASP A 102 11.55 10.85 8.61
C ASP A 102 10.08 11.30 8.80
N HIS A 103 9.12 10.47 8.39
CA HIS A 103 7.68 10.66 8.60
C HIS A 103 6.97 9.29 8.60
N TYR A 104 7.23 8.50 9.64
CA TYR A 104 6.70 7.14 9.76
C TYR A 104 5.47 7.13 10.66
N TYR A 105 4.62 6.12 10.52
CA TYR A 105 3.37 6.07 11.26
C TYR A 105 3.41 5.06 12.40
N TYR A 106 2.66 5.37 13.46
CA TYR A 106 2.25 4.42 14.48
C TYR A 106 0.74 4.46 14.64
N ASN A 107 0.19 3.41 15.24
CA ASN A 107 -1.23 3.32 15.56
C ASN A 107 -1.45 3.40 17.06
N GLU A 108 -2.55 4.01 17.48
CA GLU A 108 -3.11 3.90 18.83
C GLU A 108 -4.34 3.00 18.77
N ILE A 109 -4.24 1.83 19.41
CA ILE A 109 -5.23 0.75 19.31
C ILE A 109 -5.94 0.63 20.65
N PRO A 110 -7.23 0.99 20.74
CA PRO A 110 -7.99 0.80 21.97
C PRO A 110 -8.24 -0.70 22.18
N LEU A 111 -7.90 -1.21 23.36
CA LEU A 111 -8.08 -2.62 23.71
C LEU A 111 -9.34 -2.84 24.56
N GLY A 112 -10.02 -1.77 24.95
CA GLY A 112 -11.23 -1.85 25.76
C GLY A 112 -10.94 -2.27 27.20
N LYS A 113 -11.88 -3.05 27.79
CA LYS A 113 -11.75 -3.58 29.15
C LYS A 113 -10.98 -4.89 29.14
N MET A 114 -10.00 -5.00 30.04
CA MET A 114 -9.30 -6.25 30.34
C MET A 114 -9.34 -6.53 31.85
N GLU A 115 -9.57 -7.79 32.21
CA GLU A 115 -9.69 -8.19 33.62
C GLU A 115 -8.30 -8.26 34.29
N ALA A 116 -8.26 -8.40 35.61
CA ALA A 116 -7.00 -8.66 36.33
C ALA A 116 -6.45 -10.03 35.96
N GLY A 117 -5.14 -10.14 35.80
CA GLY A 117 -4.48 -11.40 35.46
C GLY A 117 -3.30 -11.24 34.51
N GLU A 118 -2.79 -12.37 34.03
CA GLU A 118 -1.75 -12.47 33.00
C GLU A 118 -2.41 -12.40 31.63
N HIS A 119 -1.85 -11.60 30.74
CA HIS A 119 -2.32 -11.38 29.37
C HIS A 119 -1.18 -11.51 28.36
N CYS A 120 -1.55 -11.75 27.10
CA CYS A 120 -0.61 -11.83 25.99
C CYS A 120 -1.14 -11.13 24.74
N PHE A 121 -0.29 -10.32 24.10
CA PHE A 121 -0.47 -9.93 22.71
C PHE A 121 0.38 -10.81 21.81
N GLY A 122 -0.17 -11.20 20.68
CA GLY A 122 0.59 -11.75 19.58
C GLY A 122 0.80 -10.70 18.48
N LEU A 123 2.04 -10.51 18.03
CA LEU A 123 2.34 -9.69 16.86
C LEU A 123 2.94 -10.59 15.79
N HIS A 124 2.23 -10.71 14.66
CA HIS A 124 2.80 -11.34 13.47
C HIS A 124 3.42 -10.23 12.63
N LEU A 125 4.73 -10.06 12.75
CA LEU A 125 5.49 -9.07 12.02
C LEU A 125 5.91 -9.61 10.66
N TYR A 126 5.87 -8.75 9.66
CA TYR A 126 6.28 -9.06 8.30
C TYR A 126 7.29 -8.04 7.80
N TYR A 127 8.39 -8.54 7.24
CA TYR A 127 9.37 -7.75 6.52
C TYR A 127 9.53 -8.33 5.13
N GLN A 128 9.14 -7.55 4.12
CA GLN A 128 9.13 -8.02 2.75
C GLN A 128 10.53 -8.11 2.15
N GLY A 129 11.37 -7.11 2.40
CA GLY A 129 12.75 -7.07 1.92
C GLY A 129 12.90 -6.91 0.41
N LEU A 130 11.91 -6.30 -0.25
CA LEU A 130 11.92 -6.00 -1.68
C LEU A 130 11.92 -4.49 -1.91
N ILE A 131 12.47 -4.07 -3.04
CA ILE A 131 12.41 -2.68 -3.50
C ILE A 131 11.22 -2.59 -4.44
N ASN A 132 10.13 -2.06 -3.97
CA ASN A 132 8.90 -1.97 -4.75
C ASN A 132 8.04 -0.75 -4.37
N ARG A 133 6.75 -0.82 -4.69
CA ARG A 133 5.76 0.25 -4.56
C ARG A 133 4.86 0.11 -3.34
N VAL A 134 5.02 -0.97 -2.57
CA VAL A 134 4.11 -1.34 -1.46
C VAL A 134 4.69 -0.94 -0.12
N TYR A 135 5.93 -1.36 0.15
CA TYR A 135 6.63 -1.15 1.41
C TYR A 135 7.93 -0.37 1.23
N ASN A 136 8.46 0.14 2.33
CA ASN A 136 9.76 0.81 2.40
C ASN A 136 10.86 -0.06 3.00
N SER A 137 10.82 -1.36 2.78
CA SER A 137 11.83 -2.33 3.24
C SER A 137 13.26 -2.06 2.72
N GLY A 138 13.41 -1.09 1.85
CA GLY A 138 14.62 -0.87 1.07
C GLY A 138 15.84 -0.41 1.85
N ASP A 139 15.73 0.00 3.11
CA ASP A 139 16.86 0.43 3.93
C ASP A 139 17.51 -0.71 4.74
N LEU A 140 17.03 -1.93 4.58
CA LEU A 140 17.50 -3.16 5.24
C LEU A 140 17.20 -3.27 6.74
N ARG A 141 16.54 -2.31 7.34
CA ARG A 141 16.19 -2.35 8.76
C ARG A 141 14.86 -3.07 8.97
N PHE A 142 14.79 -3.82 10.05
CA PHE A 142 13.57 -4.45 10.55
C PHE A 142 13.49 -4.27 12.06
N ALA A 143 12.41 -3.70 12.53
CA ALA A 143 12.13 -3.54 13.96
C ALA A 143 10.64 -3.28 14.21
N PHE A 144 10.26 -3.31 15.47
CA PHE A 144 8.94 -2.92 15.95
C PHE A 144 9.07 -2.11 17.24
N ALA A 145 8.01 -1.40 17.59
CA ALA A 145 7.90 -0.74 18.88
C ALA A 145 6.47 -0.83 19.39
N ALA A 146 6.33 -1.10 20.70
CA ALA A 146 5.03 -1.22 21.34
C ALA A 146 5.06 -0.66 22.76
N GLU A 147 4.03 0.11 23.15
CA GLU A 147 3.81 0.61 24.50
C GLU A 147 2.34 0.46 24.90
N LEU A 148 2.10 -0.20 26.01
CA LEU A 148 0.77 -0.33 26.60
C LEU A 148 0.56 0.78 27.64
N MET A 149 -0.54 1.50 27.52
CA MET A 149 -0.90 2.64 28.38
C MET A 149 -2.24 2.39 29.04
N ASP A 150 -2.33 2.75 30.32
CA ASP A 150 -3.62 2.83 31.01
C ASP A 150 -4.37 4.14 30.69
N ALA A 151 -5.59 4.28 31.22
CA ALA A 151 -6.43 5.47 31.04
C ALA A 151 -5.81 6.77 31.59
N GLN A 152 -4.82 6.68 32.45
CA GLN A 152 -4.09 7.81 33.04
C GLN A 152 -2.83 8.14 32.27
N GLY A 153 -2.51 7.36 31.23
CA GLY A 153 -1.29 7.49 30.43
C GLY A 153 -0.05 6.91 31.10
N CYS A 154 -0.21 6.06 32.13
CA CYS A 154 0.91 5.33 32.72
C CYS A 154 1.24 4.10 31.89
N ARG A 155 2.53 3.82 31.73
CA ARG A 155 3.00 2.64 30.99
C ARG A 155 2.84 1.37 31.80
N ILE A 156 2.27 0.35 31.18
CA ILE A 156 2.23 -1.03 31.70
C ILE A 156 3.41 -1.79 31.09
N PRO A 157 4.29 -2.39 31.91
CA PRO A 157 5.47 -3.09 31.39
C PRO A 157 5.10 -4.27 30.52
N LEU A 158 5.73 -4.37 29.35
CA LEU A 158 5.61 -5.49 28.41
C LEU A 158 6.91 -6.34 28.46
N ARG A 159 6.76 -7.65 28.43
CA ARG A 159 7.88 -8.61 28.29
C ARG A 159 7.76 -9.30 26.96
N PHE A 160 8.77 -9.15 26.10
CA PHE A 160 8.76 -9.64 24.74
C PHE A 160 9.59 -10.91 24.58
N CYS A 161 9.08 -11.86 23.81
CA CYS A 161 9.86 -12.91 23.18
C CYS A 161 9.41 -13.09 21.73
N TYR A 162 10.29 -13.68 20.91
CA TYR A 162 10.00 -13.88 19.48
C TYR A 162 10.55 -15.21 18.96
N GLU A 163 9.93 -15.69 17.88
CA GLU A 163 10.44 -16.77 17.04
C GLU A 163 10.16 -16.44 15.57
N ARG A 164 11.09 -16.84 14.71
CA ARG A 164 10.87 -16.79 13.25
C ARG A 164 10.06 -18.00 12.82
N THR A 165 9.26 -17.82 11.79
CA THR A 165 8.58 -18.96 11.14
C THR A 165 9.01 -19.08 9.69
N ASP A 166 9.36 -20.30 9.27
CA ASP A 166 9.63 -20.67 7.88
C ASP A 166 8.41 -21.35 7.24
N ALA A 167 7.22 -21.07 7.77
CA ALA A 167 5.97 -21.62 7.25
C ALA A 167 5.58 -21.04 5.88
N TYR A 168 6.02 -19.82 5.58
CA TYR A 168 5.74 -19.13 4.33
C TYR A 168 6.90 -19.30 3.35
N SER A 169 6.58 -19.66 2.10
CA SER A 169 7.56 -19.79 1.02
C SER A 169 6.93 -19.44 -0.33
N GLY A 170 7.75 -19.13 -1.31
CA GLY A 170 7.28 -18.81 -2.66
C GLY A 170 8.18 -17.80 -3.35
N GLY A 171 8.04 -17.70 -4.66
CA GLY A 171 8.68 -16.66 -5.45
C GLY A 171 7.90 -15.35 -5.41
N THR A 172 8.50 -14.29 -5.96
CA THR A 172 7.82 -13.00 -6.15
C THR A 172 6.88 -13.04 -7.35
N ILE A 173 5.82 -12.25 -7.26
CA ILE A 173 4.83 -12.07 -8.34
C ILE A 173 4.58 -10.59 -8.61
N GLY A 174 3.92 -10.30 -9.74
CA GLY A 174 3.73 -8.95 -10.22
C GLY A 174 5.07 -8.32 -10.61
N TYR A 175 5.23 -7.06 -10.34
CA TYR A 175 6.50 -6.33 -10.46
C TYR A 175 7.29 -6.40 -9.14
N ASP A 176 7.57 -7.63 -8.65
CA ASP A 176 8.10 -7.88 -7.31
C ASP A 176 7.24 -7.23 -6.20
N THR A 177 5.93 -7.28 -6.40
CA THR A 177 4.96 -6.60 -5.53
C THR A 177 4.75 -7.34 -4.22
N GLN A 178 4.69 -8.67 -4.29
CA GLN A 178 4.50 -9.56 -3.14
C GLN A 178 5.12 -10.92 -3.39
N PHE A 179 5.23 -11.71 -2.33
CA PHE A 179 5.55 -13.14 -2.42
C PHE A 179 4.27 -13.97 -2.55
N LEU A 180 4.39 -15.11 -3.24
CA LEU A 180 3.43 -16.20 -3.11
C LEU A 180 3.48 -16.74 -1.68
N GLU A 181 2.34 -17.12 -1.15
CA GLU A 181 2.23 -17.67 0.20
C GLU A 181 1.96 -19.18 0.15
N ASN A 182 2.96 -19.96 -0.32
CA ASN A 182 2.93 -21.39 -0.04
C ASN A 182 3.07 -21.57 1.47
N PHE A 183 2.06 -22.10 2.12
CA PHE A 183 1.98 -22.18 3.58
C PHE A 183 2.10 -23.61 4.07
N ASP A 184 3.01 -23.87 4.99
CA ASP A 184 3.21 -25.16 5.62
C ASP A 184 2.76 -25.12 7.09
N SER A 185 1.55 -25.61 7.37
CA SER A 185 0.99 -25.62 8.73
C SER A 185 1.83 -26.38 9.76
N ARG A 186 2.66 -27.32 9.33
CA ARG A 186 3.56 -28.09 10.21
C ARG A 186 4.66 -27.24 10.82
N LYS A 187 4.97 -26.09 10.21
CA LYS A 187 6.01 -25.14 10.61
C LYS A 187 5.48 -23.92 11.34
N PHE A 188 4.16 -23.79 11.44
CA PHE A 188 3.53 -22.66 12.10
C PHE A 188 3.02 -23.09 13.48
N PRO A 189 3.43 -22.45 14.56
CA PRO A 189 3.03 -22.86 15.91
C PRO A 189 1.56 -22.54 16.16
N GLU A 190 0.73 -23.57 16.27
CA GLU A 190 -0.69 -23.41 16.54
C GLU A 190 -0.90 -22.77 17.93
N GLY A 191 -1.85 -21.84 18.03
CA GLY A 191 -2.18 -21.15 19.27
C GLY A 191 -1.12 -20.21 19.80
N TRP A 192 -0.12 -19.86 19.02
CA TRP A 192 1.06 -19.07 19.43
C TRP A 192 0.69 -17.71 20.07
N SER A 193 -0.44 -17.13 19.76
CA SER A 193 -0.90 -15.84 20.30
C SER A 193 -1.76 -15.96 21.56
N SER A 194 -2.05 -17.18 22.03
CA SER A 194 -2.78 -17.43 23.27
C SER A 194 -1.90 -17.19 24.50
N ALA A 195 -2.49 -16.78 25.62
CA ALA A 195 -1.78 -16.59 26.88
C ALA A 195 -1.20 -17.92 27.43
N GLU A 196 -1.86 -19.04 27.16
CA GLU A 196 -1.48 -20.40 27.62
C GLU A 196 -0.36 -21.04 26.77
N PHE A 197 -0.01 -20.45 25.62
CA PHE A 197 1.04 -21.02 24.76
C PHE A 197 2.40 -21.03 25.46
N GLU A 198 3.09 -22.16 25.38
CA GLU A 198 4.43 -22.37 25.95
C GLU A 198 5.50 -21.79 25.03
N ASP A 199 6.07 -20.63 25.43
CA ASP A 199 7.12 -19.95 24.66
C ASP A 199 8.54 -20.18 25.22
N ALA A 200 8.73 -21.25 25.98
CA ALA A 200 10.03 -21.65 26.48
C ALA A 200 11.00 -21.96 25.32
N GLY A 201 12.01 -21.16 25.16
CA GLY A 201 12.97 -21.28 24.04
C GLY A 201 12.82 -20.19 22.97
N TRP A 202 11.77 -19.41 23.01
CA TRP A 202 11.70 -18.21 22.20
C TRP A 202 12.74 -17.17 22.63
N LYS A 203 13.24 -16.41 21.67
CA LYS A 203 14.35 -15.47 21.87
C LYS A 203 13.83 -14.14 22.39
N THR A 204 14.66 -13.42 23.14
CA THR A 204 14.35 -12.04 23.53
C THR A 204 14.82 -11.09 22.43
N PRO A 205 13.97 -10.14 21.97
CA PRO A 205 14.40 -9.12 21.02
C PRO A 205 15.43 -8.18 21.64
N ALA A 206 16.27 -7.58 20.82
CA ALA A 206 17.28 -6.61 21.23
C ALA A 206 16.85 -5.18 20.91
N ALA A 207 17.35 -4.20 21.65
CA ALA A 207 17.17 -2.81 21.33
C ALA A 207 17.83 -2.46 19.97
N ALA A 208 17.14 -1.67 19.16
CA ALA A 208 17.63 -1.12 17.90
C ALA A 208 17.85 0.40 18.05
N GLU A 209 19.03 0.88 17.68
CA GLU A 209 19.38 2.30 17.76
C GLU A 209 18.92 3.05 16.50
N TRP A 210 17.62 3.38 16.42
CA TRP A 210 17.03 4.10 15.29
C TRP A 210 16.74 5.55 15.68
N ALA A 211 17.68 6.44 15.40
CA ALA A 211 17.59 7.86 15.74
C ALA A 211 16.91 8.72 14.68
N ASP A 212 16.78 8.23 13.47
CA ASP A 212 16.27 8.94 12.29
C ASP A 212 14.78 8.72 12.01
N TYR A 213 14.17 7.68 12.60
CA TYR A 213 12.74 7.46 12.51
C TYR A 213 11.99 8.49 13.35
N ARG A 214 11.05 9.18 12.71
CA ARG A 214 10.14 10.12 13.36
C ARG A 214 8.72 9.60 13.24
N LEU A 215 8.14 9.30 14.39
CA LEU A 215 6.82 8.67 14.46
C LEU A 215 5.73 9.71 14.65
N TYR A 216 4.70 9.58 13.83
CA TYR A 216 3.47 10.37 13.86
C TYR A 216 2.27 9.43 13.95
N LEU A 217 1.24 9.84 14.66
CA LEU A 217 -0.01 9.07 14.67
C LEU A 217 -0.56 8.98 13.25
N GLN A 218 -0.90 7.77 12.83
CA GLN A 218 -1.52 7.57 11.52
C GLN A 218 -2.80 8.42 11.41
N PRO A 219 -2.90 9.36 10.45
CA PRO A 219 -4.00 10.30 10.38
C PRO A 219 -5.29 9.67 9.85
N THR A 220 -5.20 8.49 9.24
CA THR A 220 -6.32 7.75 8.67
C THR A 220 -6.82 6.68 9.62
N ARG A 221 -8.07 6.28 9.45
CA ARG A 221 -8.63 5.13 10.17
C ARG A 221 -7.85 3.85 9.82
N MET A 222 -7.87 2.89 10.72
CA MET A 222 -7.31 1.57 10.46
C MET A 222 -8.18 0.81 9.45
N LEU A 223 -7.58 -0.14 8.76
CA LEU A 223 -8.31 -0.99 7.83
C LEU A 223 -9.38 -1.81 8.54
N CYS A 224 -10.38 -2.17 7.79
CA CYS A 224 -11.43 -3.07 8.20
C CYS A 224 -11.66 -4.14 7.14
N GLY A 225 -12.45 -5.13 7.50
CA GLY A 225 -12.86 -6.17 6.58
C GLY A 225 -13.96 -7.03 7.19
N GLU A 226 -14.61 -7.76 6.34
CA GLU A 226 -15.71 -8.64 6.68
C GLU A 226 -15.40 -10.08 6.28
N ARG A 227 -15.88 -11.03 7.07
CA ARG A 227 -15.83 -12.44 6.73
C ARG A 227 -17.09 -12.78 5.91
N ILE A 228 -16.93 -12.94 4.60
CA ILE A 228 -18.02 -13.21 3.67
C ILE A 228 -17.98 -14.67 3.16
N LYS A 229 -19.15 -15.21 2.88
CA LYS A 229 -19.27 -16.51 2.20
C LYS A 229 -19.30 -16.27 0.70
N PRO A 230 -18.61 -17.12 -0.10
CA PRO A 230 -18.74 -17.09 -1.55
C PRO A 230 -20.21 -17.26 -2.00
N GLU A 231 -20.56 -16.61 -3.09
CA GLU A 231 -21.92 -16.72 -3.67
C GLU A 231 -22.19 -18.13 -4.19
N LYS A 232 -21.16 -18.76 -4.82
CA LYS A 232 -21.28 -20.10 -5.38
C LYS A 232 -20.04 -20.94 -5.06
N ILE A 233 -20.30 -22.18 -4.67
CA ILE A 233 -19.28 -23.21 -4.49
C ILE A 233 -19.76 -24.45 -5.25
N GLY A 234 -18.95 -24.97 -6.18
CA GLY A 234 -19.23 -26.17 -6.96
C GLY A 234 -18.13 -27.20 -6.82
N ILE A 235 -18.50 -28.44 -6.56
CA ILE A 235 -17.60 -29.61 -6.54
C ILE A 235 -17.75 -30.34 -7.87
N TYR A 236 -16.65 -30.60 -8.56
CA TYR A 236 -16.59 -31.18 -9.88
C TYR A 236 -16.15 -32.65 -9.84
N GLU A 237 -16.37 -33.38 -10.95
CA GLU A 237 -16.04 -34.81 -11.03
C GLU A 237 -14.57 -35.13 -10.84
N ASP A 238 -13.70 -34.18 -11.18
CA ASP A 238 -12.24 -34.27 -10.99
C ASP A 238 -11.81 -34.01 -9.52
N GLY A 239 -12.76 -33.79 -8.63
CA GLY A 239 -12.52 -33.46 -7.21
C GLY A 239 -12.17 -32.00 -6.96
N SER A 240 -12.07 -31.16 -7.99
CA SER A 240 -11.82 -29.72 -7.81
C SER A 240 -13.02 -29.01 -7.22
N ILE A 241 -12.75 -27.97 -6.43
CA ILE A 241 -13.77 -27.09 -5.87
C ILE A 241 -13.60 -25.73 -6.53
N ARG A 242 -14.64 -25.25 -7.21
CA ARG A 242 -14.65 -23.90 -7.83
C ARG A 242 -15.51 -22.97 -7.02
N ILE A 243 -15.03 -21.74 -6.88
CA ILE A 243 -15.58 -20.72 -6.01
C ILE A 243 -15.82 -19.46 -6.84
N ASP A 244 -17.02 -18.89 -6.77
CA ASP A 244 -17.33 -17.55 -7.24
C ASP A 244 -17.73 -16.71 -6.02
N VAL A 245 -16.99 -15.68 -5.72
CA VAL A 245 -17.28 -14.77 -4.60
C VAL A 245 -18.51 -13.91 -4.89
N GLY A 246 -18.87 -13.76 -6.19
CA GLY A 246 -19.98 -12.92 -6.66
C GLY A 246 -19.51 -11.58 -7.20
N GLU A 247 -18.51 -10.99 -6.59
CA GLU A 247 -17.85 -9.76 -7.02
C GLU A 247 -16.33 -9.87 -6.82
N GLU A 248 -15.58 -8.99 -7.45
CA GLU A 248 -14.15 -8.87 -7.18
C GLU A 248 -13.93 -8.19 -5.84
N VAL A 249 -13.02 -8.77 -5.06
CA VAL A 249 -12.66 -8.31 -3.72
C VAL A 249 -11.15 -8.15 -3.56
N ALA A 250 -10.72 -7.27 -2.67
CA ALA A 250 -9.39 -7.33 -2.08
C ALA A 250 -9.50 -8.04 -0.71
N GLY A 251 -8.75 -9.12 -0.53
CA GLY A 251 -8.82 -9.92 0.68
C GLY A 251 -8.07 -11.24 0.58
N SER A 252 -8.33 -12.13 1.52
CA SER A 252 -7.69 -13.44 1.64
C SER A 252 -8.72 -14.55 1.56
N LEU A 253 -8.45 -15.57 0.75
CA LEU A 253 -9.23 -16.80 0.75
C LEU A 253 -8.83 -17.65 1.96
N CYS A 254 -9.71 -17.77 2.92
CA CYS A 254 -9.48 -18.50 4.15
C CYS A 254 -10.16 -19.88 4.08
N LEU A 255 -9.44 -20.90 4.51
CA LEU A 255 -9.85 -22.29 4.40
C LEU A 255 -9.75 -23.01 5.74
N THR A 256 -10.62 -23.97 5.94
CA THR A 256 -10.46 -24.99 6.98
C THR A 256 -10.50 -26.37 6.31
N ALA A 257 -9.54 -27.21 6.60
CA ALA A 257 -9.47 -28.56 6.04
C ALA A 257 -9.04 -29.58 7.09
N GLU A 258 -9.42 -30.83 6.87
CA GLU A 258 -9.00 -31.99 7.67
C GLU A 258 -8.19 -32.92 6.77
N GLY A 259 -7.04 -33.38 7.26
CA GLY A 259 -6.14 -34.26 6.54
C GLY A 259 -5.00 -34.76 7.42
N SER A 260 -3.99 -35.36 6.80
CA SER A 260 -2.77 -35.84 7.46
C SER A 260 -1.61 -34.88 7.20
N ALA A 261 -0.63 -34.90 8.10
CA ALA A 261 0.57 -34.09 7.94
C ALA A 261 1.26 -34.36 6.61
N GLY A 262 1.44 -33.31 5.81
CA GLY A 262 2.04 -33.36 4.49
C GLY A 262 1.05 -33.47 3.33
N ASP A 263 -0.23 -33.69 3.60
CA ASP A 263 -1.26 -33.54 2.58
C ASP A 263 -1.34 -32.09 2.08
N THR A 264 -1.74 -31.88 0.84
CA THR A 264 -1.72 -30.55 0.23
C THR A 264 -3.07 -30.14 -0.36
N VAL A 265 -3.28 -28.83 -0.42
CA VAL A 265 -4.34 -28.19 -1.22
C VAL A 265 -3.65 -27.20 -2.15
N GLU A 266 -3.83 -27.37 -3.48
CA GLU A 266 -3.43 -26.32 -4.42
C GLU A 266 -4.56 -25.30 -4.53
N ILE A 267 -4.19 -24.02 -4.52
CA ILE A 267 -5.10 -22.88 -4.48
C ILE A 267 -4.79 -21.98 -5.67
N PHE A 268 -5.81 -21.71 -6.47
CA PHE A 268 -5.72 -20.80 -7.61
C PHE A 268 -6.73 -19.67 -7.41
N CYS A 269 -6.29 -18.42 -7.50
CA CYS A 269 -7.18 -17.26 -7.46
C CYS A 269 -7.03 -16.45 -8.75
N GLY A 270 -8.09 -15.75 -9.15
CA GLY A 270 -8.09 -14.91 -10.35
C GLY A 270 -9.27 -13.96 -10.42
N GLU A 271 -9.12 -12.93 -11.22
CA GLU A 271 -10.15 -11.90 -11.44
C GLU A 271 -11.25 -12.40 -12.38
N GLU A 272 -10.93 -13.30 -13.29
CA GLU A 272 -11.84 -13.79 -14.32
C GLU A 272 -11.66 -15.28 -14.63
N LEU A 273 -12.59 -15.81 -15.40
CA LEU A 273 -12.50 -17.15 -15.96
C LEU A 273 -11.96 -17.08 -17.39
N ASP A 274 -11.23 -18.11 -17.79
CA ASP A 274 -10.81 -18.28 -19.17
C ASP A 274 -11.97 -18.81 -20.06
N GLU A 275 -11.72 -18.99 -21.36
CA GLU A 275 -12.69 -19.48 -22.33
C GLU A 275 -13.23 -20.89 -22.00
N SER A 276 -12.48 -21.69 -21.24
CA SER A 276 -12.90 -23.01 -20.77
C SER A 276 -13.76 -22.96 -19.49
N GLY A 277 -13.90 -21.77 -18.88
CA GLY A 277 -14.54 -21.57 -17.58
C GLY A 277 -13.64 -21.96 -16.41
N SER A 278 -12.33 -22.11 -16.62
CA SER A 278 -11.35 -22.29 -15.55
C SER A 278 -10.89 -20.94 -14.99
N VAL A 279 -10.43 -20.94 -13.73
CA VAL A 279 -9.90 -19.71 -13.10
C VAL A 279 -8.60 -19.30 -13.80
N ARG A 280 -8.58 -18.11 -14.35
CA ARG A 280 -7.36 -17.51 -14.93
C ARG A 280 -6.48 -16.96 -13.82
N CYS A 281 -5.63 -17.82 -13.25
CA CYS A 281 -4.71 -17.44 -12.18
C CYS A 281 -3.43 -16.75 -12.71
N GLU A 282 -3.05 -16.99 -13.96
CA GLU A 282 -1.93 -16.32 -14.61
C GLU A 282 -2.41 -15.02 -15.25
N MET A 283 -2.07 -13.91 -14.63
CA MET A 283 -2.45 -12.58 -15.05
C MET A 283 -1.25 -11.83 -15.66
N ARG A 284 -1.43 -10.57 -16.02
CA ARG A 284 -0.37 -9.74 -16.58
C ARG A 284 0.78 -9.53 -15.59
N CYS A 285 1.96 -9.22 -16.13
CA CYS A 285 3.13 -8.78 -15.36
C CYS A 285 3.56 -9.80 -14.30
N ASN A 286 3.63 -11.07 -14.68
CA ASN A 286 4.03 -12.17 -13.79
C ASN A 286 3.16 -12.31 -12.52
N CYS A 287 1.96 -11.76 -12.51
CA CYS A 287 1.03 -11.95 -11.40
C CYS A 287 0.32 -13.30 -11.55
N SER A 288 0.79 -14.31 -10.85
CA SER A 288 0.21 -15.65 -10.87
C SER A 288 -0.15 -16.09 -9.46
N TYR A 289 -1.44 -16.25 -9.20
CA TYR A 289 -1.95 -16.68 -7.90
C TYR A 289 -2.17 -18.19 -7.88
N HIS A 290 -1.07 -18.94 -7.86
CA HIS A 290 -1.05 -20.38 -7.65
C HIS A 290 -0.21 -20.68 -6.40
N GLU A 291 -0.84 -21.17 -5.35
CA GLU A 291 -0.27 -21.40 -4.04
C GLU A 291 -0.55 -22.83 -3.54
N ILE A 292 0.30 -23.30 -2.64
CA ILE A 292 0.18 -24.64 -2.07
C ILE A 292 0.08 -24.52 -0.55
N TRP A 293 -1.00 -25.04 0.01
CA TRP A 293 -1.16 -25.22 1.44
C TRP A 293 -0.82 -26.64 1.84
N THR A 294 0.16 -26.83 2.71
CA THR A 294 0.52 -28.13 3.29
C THR A 294 -0.04 -28.24 4.70
N LEU A 295 -0.81 -29.30 4.97
CA LEU A 295 -1.51 -29.50 6.22
C LEU A 295 -0.59 -30.11 7.30
N SER A 296 -0.91 -29.84 8.57
CA SER A 296 -0.53 -30.67 9.73
C SER A 296 -1.57 -31.77 9.94
N ASP A 297 -1.40 -32.62 10.96
CA ASP A 297 -2.40 -33.66 11.27
C ASP A 297 -3.69 -33.05 11.83
N GLY A 298 -4.81 -33.59 11.37
CA GLY A 298 -6.15 -33.23 11.86
C GLY A 298 -6.77 -32.02 11.15
N CYS A 299 -7.46 -31.18 11.93
CA CYS A 299 -8.15 -29.99 11.41
C CYS A 299 -7.20 -28.79 11.41
N CYS A 300 -6.97 -28.23 10.23
CA CYS A 300 -6.08 -27.08 10.03
C CYS A 300 -6.84 -25.89 9.46
N SER A 301 -6.37 -24.70 9.72
CA SER A 301 -6.86 -23.45 9.12
C SER A 301 -5.77 -22.71 8.36
N LEU A 302 -6.13 -22.16 7.21
CA LEU A 302 -5.32 -21.26 6.42
C LEU A 302 -5.93 -19.86 6.48
N GLU A 303 -5.16 -18.92 6.97
CA GLU A 303 -5.45 -17.48 6.90
C GLU A 303 -4.21 -16.78 6.29
N PRO A 304 -4.22 -16.46 4.98
CA PRO A 304 -3.08 -15.80 4.33
C PRO A 304 -2.70 -14.49 5.00
N TYR A 305 -1.42 -14.15 4.96
CA TYR A 305 -0.95 -12.90 5.54
C TYR A 305 -1.29 -11.70 4.66
N ASP A 306 -0.95 -11.77 3.37
CA ASP A 306 -1.18 -10.68 2.42
C ASP A 306 -2.53 -10.87 1.68
N TYR A 307 -3.09 -9.77 1.21
CA TYR A 307 -4.32 -9.79 0.45
C TYR A 307 -4.07 -9.98 -1.05
N LYS A 308 -5.08 -10.47 -1.75
CA LYS A 308 -5.13 -10.60 -3.20
C LYS A 308 -6.37 -9.91 -3.75
N GLY A 309 -6.30 -9.45 -5.01
CA GLY A 309 -7.47 -9.07 -5.77
C GLY A 309 -7.99 -10.30 -6.52
N PHE A 310 -9.21 -10.74 -6.28
CA PHE A 310 -9.80 -11.88 -6.98
C PHE A 310 -11.32 -11.91 -6.86
N ARG A 311 -11.96 -12.57 -7.82
CA ARG A 311 -13.37 -12.96 -7.74
C ARG A 311 -13.53 -14.47 -7.73
N TYR A 312 -12.71 -15.19 -8.48
CA TYR A 312 -12.80 -16.62 -8.63
C TYR A 312 -11.65 -17.33 -7.94
N ALA A 313 -11.94 -18.50 -7.38
CA ALA A 313 -10.92 -19.40 -6.90
C ALA A 313 -11.20 -20.85 -7.30
N LYS A 314 -10.12 -21.65 -7.36
CA LYS A 314 -10.19 -23.10 -7.57
C LYS A 314 -9.29 -23.77 -6.54
N LEU A 315 -9.80 -24.82 -5.91
CA LEU A 315 -9.03 -25.66 -5.01
C LEU A 315 -8.85 -27.05 -5.64
N LEU A 316 -7.67 -27.61 -5.47
CA LEU A 316 -7.35 -29.01 -5.77
C LEU A 316 -6.89 -29.68 -4.48
N PRO A 317 -7.83 -30.23 -3.67
CA PRO A 317 -7.45 -30.98 -2.48
C PRO A 317 -6.72 -32.26 -2.84
N GLY A 318 -5.64 -32.57 -2.12
CA GLY A 318 -4.96 -33.86 -2.20
C GLY A 318 -5.88 -35.03 -1.80
N LYS A 319 -5.47 -36.25 -2.15
CA LYS A 319 -6.24 -37.43 -1.84
C LYS A 319 -6.39 -37.62 -0.32
N GLY A 320 -7.62 -37.61 0.16
CA GLY A 320 -7.93 -37.76 1.59
C GLY A 320 -8.13 -36.44 2.33
N VAL A 321 -7.88 -35.32 1.69
CA VAL A 321 -8.14 -33.98 2.26
C VAL A 321 -9.62 -33.65 2.13
N ASN A 322 -10.23 -33.24 3.23
CA ASN A 322 -11.62 -32.79 3.30
C ASN A 322 -11.65 -31.28 3.59
N ILE A 323 -12.16 -30.46 2.67
CA ILE A 323 -12.37 -29.03 2.89
C ILE A 323 -13.64 -28.84 3.72
N CYS A 324 -13.49 -28.35 4.95
CA CYS A 324 -14.56 -28.18 5.93
C CYS A 324 -15.15 -26.76 5.94
N GLY A 325 -14.36 -25.75 5.54
CA GLY A 325 -14.78 -24.36 5.54
C GLY A 325 -14.12 -23.54 4.45
N ILE A 326 -14.91 -22.65 3.85
CA ILE A 326 -14.45 -21.69 2.83
C ILE A 326 -15.11 -20.35 3.13
N PHE A 327 -14.30 -19.31 3.30
CA PHE A 327 -14.77 -17.93 3.40
C PHE A 327 -13.71 -16.98 2.86
N VAL A 328 -14.09 -15.73 2.62
CA VAL A 328 -13.17 -14.66 2.22
C VAL A 328 -13.14 -13.64 3.34
N GLN A 329 -11.95 -13.34 3.82
CA GLN A 329 -11.71 -12.19 4.69
C GLN A 329 -11.37 -11.00 3.79
N THR A 330 -12.31 -10.05 3.65
CA THR A 330 -12.08 -8.84 2.85
C THR A 330 -11.19 -7.86 3.60
N ARG A 331 -10.57 -6.94 2.86
CA ARG A 331 -9.66 -5.93 3.40
C ARG A 331 -9.81 -4.63 2.63
N HIS A 332 -10.12 -3.54 3.31
CA HIS A 332 -10.24 -2.22 2.70
C HIS A 332 -10.23 -1.11 3.76
N TYR A 333 -10.03 0.12 3.32
CA TYR A 333 -10.25 1.29 4.16
C TYR A 333 -11.74 1.44 4.51
N PRO A 334 -12.10 1.82 5.74
CA PRO A 334 -13.50 2.00 6.12
C PRO A 334 -14.19 3.04 5.24
N MET A 335 -15.21 2.62 4.53
CA MET A 335 -16.05 3.49 3.71
C MET A 335 -17.46 3.55 4.28
N GLU A 336 -17.83 4.70 4.82
CA GLU A 336 -19.22 4.98 5.14
C GLU A 336 -19.96 5.36 3.86
N GLU A 337 -21.03 4.65 3.57
CA GLU A 337 -21.80 4.86 2.35
C GLU A 337 -22.60 6.16 2.43
N GLY A 338 -22.16 7.19 1.70
CA GLY A 338 -22.81 8.49 1.64
C GLY A 338 -23.53 8.79 0.32
N ALA A 339 -23.26 8.00 -0.72
CA ALA A 339 -23.83 8.24 -2.05
C ALA A 339 -24.59 7.02 -2.58
N GLU A 340 -25.78 7.28 -3.11
CA GLU A 340 -26.63 6.32 -3.80
C GLU A 340 -27.03 6.85 -5.16
N VAL A 341 -27.23 5.94 -6.11
CA VAL A 341 -27.75 6.26 -7.44
C VAL A 341 -29.04 5.47 -7.68
N MET A 342 -30.12 6.17 -7.97
CA MET A 342 -31.38 5.59 -8.43
C MET A 342 -31.63 6.04 -9.86
N SER A 343 -31.92 5.08 -10.74
CA SER A 343 -32.19 5.36 -12.16
C SER A 343 -33.31 4.48 -12.70
N SER A 344 -34.03 5.01 -13.68
CA SER A 344 -34.96 4.20 -14.50
C SER A 344 -34.22 3.20 -15.40
N GLU A 345 -32.93 3.45 -15.71
CA GLU A 345 -32.05 2.54 -16.43
C GLU A 345 -31.21 1.74 -15.45
N LYS A 346 -31.61 0.49 -15.22
CA LYS A 346 -30.95 -0.40 -14.23
C LYS A 346 -29.47 -0.64 -14.51
N ARG A 347 -29.04 -0.55 -15.75
CA ARG A 347 -27.62 -0.70 -16.12
C ARG A 347 -26.75 0.38 -15.48
N LEU A 348 -27.27 1.59 -15.32
CA LEU A 348 -26.52 2.67 -14.65
C LEU A 348 -26.31 2.38 -13.16
N GLU A 349 -27.29 1.79 -12.49
CA GLU A 349 -27.15 1.36 -11.09
C GLU A 349 -26.09 0.25 -10.96
N GLN A 350 -26.08 -0.70 -11.90
CA GLN A 350 -25.06 -1.79 -11.93
C GLN A 350 -23.65 -1.22 -12.18
N ILE A 351 -23.49 -0.30 -13.12
CA ILE A 351 -22.21 0.37 -13.39
C ILE A 351 -21.74 1.13 -12.13
N PHE A 352 -22.64 1.87 -11.50
CA PHE A 352 -22.32 2.59 -10.26
C PHE A 352 -21.86 1.64 -9.16
N SER A 353 -22.54 0.50 -8.99
CA SER A 353 -22.15 -0.53 -8.00
C SER A 353 -20.75 -1.07 -8.26
N ILE A 354 -20.41 -1.39 -9.52
CA ILE A 354 -19.07 -1.85 -9.90
C ILE A 354 -18.01 -0.78 -9.60
N CYS A 355 -18.26 0.48 -9.99
CA CYS A 355 -17.33 1.58 -9.71
C CYS A 355 -17.14 1.82 -8.21
N LYS A 356 -18.22 1.76 -7.43
CA LYS A 356 -18.19 1.89 -5.97
C LYS A 356 -17.36 0.76 -5.34
N ASN A 357 -17.55 -0.48 -5.81
CA ASN A 357 -16.79 -1.64 -5.36
C ASN A 357 -15.29 -1.48 -5.68
N ALA A 358 -14.95 -1.03 -6.89
CA ALA A 358 -13.57 -0.76 -7.28
C ALA A 358 -12.92 0.30 -6.37
N VAL A 359 -13.62 1.38 -6.03
CA VAL A 359 -13.11 2.40 -5.09
C VAL A 359 -12.93 1.82 -3.69
N LYS A 360 -13.89 1.01 -3.20
CA LYS A 360 -13.81 0.33 -1.89
C LYS A 360 -12.53 -0.48 -1.78
N TYR A 361 -12.31 -1.39 -2.71
CA TYR A 361 -11.18 -2.32 -2.65
C TYR A 361 -9.86 -1.73 -3.20
N GLY A 362 -9.92 -0.65 -3.98
CA GLY A 362 -8.76 0.15 -4.37
C GLY A 362 -8.30 1.14 -3.29
N THR A 363 -9.02 1.25 -2.17
CA THR A 363 -8.62 2.08 -1.03
C THR A 363 -8.19 1.19 0.13
N GLN A 364 -6.89 1.10 0.33
CA GLN A 364 -6.21 0.34 1.37
C GLN A 364 -5.59 1.32 2.39
N GLU A 365 -4.37 1.12 2.87
CA GLU A 365 -3.63 2.15 3.64
C GLU A 365 -3.36 3.42 2.82
N GLY A 366 -3.50 3.34 1.52
CA GLY A 366 -3.47 4.40 0.52
C GLY A 366 -4.38 4.02 -0.63
N TYR A 367 -4.41 4.82 -1.67
CA TYR A 367 -5.09 4.45 -2.91
C TYR A 367 -4.14 3.60 -3.77
N VAL A 368 -4.50 2.35 -4.04
CA VAL A 368 -3.71 1.49 -4.92
C VAL A 368 -4.23 1.57 -6.36
N ASP A 369 -3.31 1.50 -7.32
CA ASP A 369 -3.64 1.45 -8.75
C ASP A 369 -4.46 0.20 -9.09
N CYS A 370 -4.03 -0.94 -8.55
CA CYS A 370 -4.75 -2.20 -8.63
C CYS A 370 -4.43 -3.07 -7.40
N PRO A 371 -5.35 -3.95 -6.96
CA PRO A 371 -5.13 -4.82 -5.80
C PRO A 371 -4.30 -6.08 -6.13
N THR A 372 -3.81 -6.21 -7.36
CA THR A 372 -3.14 -7.41 -7.87
C THR A 372 -1.64 -7.19 -8.10
N ARG A 373 -1.26 -6.85 -9.33
CA ARG A 373 0.13 -6.91 -9.84
C ARG A 373 1.07 -5.80 -9.33
N GLU A 374 0.55 -4.66 -8.86
CA GLU A 374 1.38 -3.50 -8.49
C GLU A 374 1.14 -3.02 -7.07
N LYS A 375 -0.12 -2.86 -6.63
CA LYS A 375 -0.52 -2.36 -5.30
C LYS A 375 0.12 -1.01 -4.93
N GLY A 376 0.48 -0.19 -5.91
CA GLY A 376 1.20 1.06 -5.71
C GLY A 376 0.27 2.27 -5.58
N GLN A 377 0.64 3.22 -4.73
CA GLN A 377 -0.05 4.51 -4.66
C GLN A 377 0.50 5.45 -5.74
N TYR A 378 0.05 5.27 -6.99
CA TYR A 378 0.45 6.10 -8.11
C TYR A 378 -0.31 7.42 -8.15
N LEU A 379 0.41 8.53 -8.34
CA LEU A 379 -0.17 9.88 -8.27
C LEU A 379 -1.28 10.11 -9.30
N GLY A 380 -1.12 9.61 -10.53
CA GLY A 380 -2.14 9.71 -11.57
C GLY A 380 -3.43 8.98 -11.21
N ASP A 381 -3.30 7.77 -10.68
CA ASP A 381 -4.41 6.92 -10.24
C ASP A 381 -5.12 7.53 -9.01
N VAL A 382 -4.33 8.07 -8.08
CA VAL A 382 -4.86 8.75 -6.89
C VAL A 382 -5.76 9.93 -7.27
N VAL A 383 -5.45 10.70 -8.32
CA VAL A 383 -6.31 11.81 -8.77
C VAL A 383 -7.72 11.33 -9.11
N VAL A 384 -7.84 10.16 -9.72
CA VAL A 384 -9.15 9.57 -10.10
C VAL A 384 -9.83 8.95 -8.88
N THR A 385 -9.13 8.05 -8.18
CA THR A 385 -9.69 7.26 -7.07
C THR A 385 -10.06 8.15 -5.88
N ALA A 386 -9.20 9.12 -5.51
CA ALA A 386 -9.50 10.04 -4.42
C ALA A 386 -10.72 10.92 -4.73
N HIS A 387 -10.87 11.37 -5.99
CA HIS A 387 -12.05 12.14 -6.37
C HIS A 387 -13.33 11.31 -6.22
N ALA A 388 -13.30 10.06 -6.69
CA ALA A 388 -14.44 9.16 -6.56
C ALA A 388 -14.75 8.85 -5.08
N GLN A 389 -13.73 8.55 -4.27
CA GLN A 389 -13.88 8.23 -2.86
C GLN A 389 -14.47 9.40 -2.07
N VAL A 390 -13.98 10.63 -2.28
CA VAL A 390 -14.55 11.83 -1.62
C VAL A 390 -16.00 12.07 -2.03
N LEU A 391 -16.36 11.82 -3.29
CA LEU A 391 -17.76 11.93 -3.76
C LEU A 391 -18.66 10.86 -3.14
N LEU A 392 -18.14 9.66 -2.95
CA LEU A 392 -18.89 8.53 -2.37
C LEU A 392 -19.12 8.68 -0.87
N THR A 393 -18.16 9.23 -0.13
CA THR A 393 -18.11 9.15 1.33
C THR A 393 -18.07 10.51 2.04
N GLY A 394 -17.64 11.57 1.36
CA GLY A 394 -17.34 12.87 1.97
C GLY A 394 -16.04 12.90 2.80
N GLU A 395 -15.34 11.77 2.92
CA GLU A 395 -14.11 11.63 3.71
C GLU A 395 -12.91 12.20 2.95
N THR A 396 -12.04 12.97 3.62
CA THR A 396 -10.91 13.67 2.99
C THR A 396 -9.57 13.44 3.68
N GLN A 397 -9.51 12.63 4.74
CA GLN A 397 -8.26 12.37 5.49
C GLN A 397 -7.30 11.54 4.65
N MET A 398 -7.79 10.50 3.96
CA MET A 398 -6.97 9.70 3.05
C MET A 398 -6.37 10.57 1.93
N LEU A 399 -7.18 11.44 1.33
CA LEU A 399 -6.68 12.38 0.31
C LEU A 399 -5.57 13.29 0.87
N LEU A 400 -5.75 13.84 2.07
CA LEU A 400 -4.73 14.72 2.69
C LEU A 400 -3.45 13.95 3.02
N LYS A 401 -3.56 12.72 3.54
CA LYS A 401 -2.42 11.83 3.78
C LYS A 401 -1.64 11.57 2.48
N CYS A 402 -2.32 11.26 1.38
CA CYS A 402 -1.67 11.04 0.09
C CYS A 402 -0.98 12.30 -0.45
N ILE A 403 -1.62 13.47 -0.33
CA ILE A 403 -1.01 14.76 -0.67
C ILE A 403 0.30 14.97 0.10
N ASP A 404 0.30 14.66 1.39
CA ASP A 404 1.47 14.79 2.25
C ASP A 404 2.58 13.81 1.85
N GLN A 405 2.25 12.55 1.62
CA GLN A 405 3.20 11.52 1.20
C GLN A 405 3.90 11.87 -0.13
N PHE A 406 3.16 12.36 -1.13
CA PHE A 406 3.78 12.86 -2.36
C PHE A 406 4.65 14.09 -2.12
N ALA A 407 4.25 15.00 -1.23
CA ALA A 407 5.09 16.15 -0.90
C ALA A 407 6.41 15.77 -0.22
N GLN A 408 6.45 14.68 0.54
CA GLN A 408 7.66 14.17 1.18
C GLN A 408 8.72 13.75 0.15
N THR A 409 8.33 13.28 -1.02
CA THR A 409 9.25 12.87 -2.09
C THR A 409 10.11 14.01 -2.65
N ARG A 410 9.75 15.28 -2.40
CA ARG A 410 10.50 16.46 -2.88
C ARG A 410 11.95 16.51 -2.38
N ALA A 411 12.25 15.84 -1.27
CA ALA A 411 13.60 15.78 -0.73
C ALA A 411 14.53 14.94 -1.63
N VAL A 412 13.96 14.06 -2.43
CA VAL A 412 14.65 13.11 -3.29
C VAL A 412 14.48 13.48 -4.77
N CYS A 413 13.26 13.82 -5.18
CA CYS A 413 12.91 14.13 -6.56
C CYS A 413 12.22 15.50 -6.67
N PRO A 414 12.86 16.52 -7.30
CA PRO A 414 12.26 17.85 -7.44
C PRO A 414 10.94 17.86 -8.22
N GLY A 415 10.79 16.94 -9.19
CA GLY A 415 9.58 16.77 -9.97
C GLY A 415 8.53 15.87 -9.32
N LEU A 416 8.73 15.47 -8.09
CA LEU A 416 7.99 14.47 -7.33
C LEU A 416 8.10 13.04 -7.88
N LEU A 417 8.14 12.07 -6.99
CA LEU A 417 8.00 10.66 -7.37
C LEU A 417 6.55 10.36 -7.74
N ALA A 418 6.36 9.50 -8.71
CA ALA A 418 5.03 9.09 -9.15
C ALA A 418 4.35 8.13 -8.18
N VAL A 419 5.11 7.46 -7.32
CA VAL A 419 4.63 6.53 -6.29
C VAL A 419 5.13 6.99 -4.92
N ALA A 420 4.25 7.04 -3.93
CA ALA A 420 4.60 7.43 -2.56
C ALA A 420 3.61 6.85 -1.53
N PRO A 421 4.09 6.23 -0.44
CA PRO A 421 5.49 5.86 -0.20
C PRO A 421 5.89 4.63 -1.01
N GLY A 422 7.18 4.41 -1.20
CA GLY A 422 7.71 3.24 -1.88
C GLY A 422 9.24 3.33 -1.99
N GLY A 423 9.90 2.18 -2.04
CA GLY A 423 11.34 2.06 -2.21
C GLY A 423 11.81 2.28 -3.65
N LEU A 424 10.96 1.99 -4.64
CA LEU A 424 11.27 2.17 -6.05
C LEU A 424 11.01 3.59 -6.51
N MET A 425 12.05 4.25 -7.04
CA MET A 425 11.94 5.59 -7.61
C MET A 425 11.39 5.53 -9.03
N GLN A 426 10.21 6.11 -9.22
CA GLN A 426 9.63 6.34 -10.54
C GLN A 426 9.35 7.83 -10.74
N GLU A 427 10.15 8.46 -11.59
CA GLU A 427 10.07 9.89 -11.90
C GLU A 427 9.25 10.07 -13.19
N ILE A 428 7.92 10.16 -13.07
CA ILE A 428 6.99 10.27 -14.20
C ILE A 428 6.51 11.72 -14.35
N ALA A 429 6.77 12.32 -15.49
CA ALA A 429 6.52 13.74 -15.74
C ALA A 429 5.03 14.11 -15.70
N ASP A 430 4.20 13.36 -16.43
CA ASP A 430 2.75 13.59 -16.50
C ASP A 430 2.07 13.40 -15.15
N TYR A 431 2.44 12.36 -14.39
CA TYR A 431 1.91 12.12 -13.05
C TYR A 431 2.32 13.25 -12.09
N SER A 432 3.58 13.65 -12.06
CA SER A 432 4.03 14.77 -11.23
C SER A 432 3.21 16.04 -11.47
N LEU A 433 2.90 16.34 -12.74
CA LEU A 433 2.12 17.51 -13.12
C LEU A 433 0.64 17.46 -12.70
N MET A 434 0.14 16.29 -12.27
CA MET A 434 -1.20 16.15 -11.72
C MET A 434 -1.31 16.53 -10.23
N TYR A 435 -0.18 16.64 -9.51
CA TYR A 435 -0.19 16.94 -8.06
C TYR A 435 -1.02 18.18 -7.67
N PRO A 436 -0.97 19.33 -8.37
CA PRO A 436 -1.81 20.48 -8.03
C PRO A 436 -3.32 20.19 -8.08
N GLN A 437 -3.75 19.18 -8.86
CA GLN A 437 -5.16 18.80 -8.93
C GLN A 437 -5.64 18.19 -7.61
N LEU A 438 -4.80 17.41 -6.92
CA LEU A 438 -5.12 16.88 -5.58
C LEU A 438 -5.32 18.00 -4.57
N LEU A 439 -4.47 19.05 -4.62
CA LEU A 439 -4.61 20.23 -3.74
C LEU A 439 -5.95 20.96 -4.00
N ALA A 440 -6.28 21.14 -5.27
CA ALA A 440 -7.53 21.79 -5.67
C ALA A 440 -8.76 20.93 -5.28
N LEU A 441 -8.65 19.60 -5.40
CA LEU A 441 -9.67 18.65 -4.96
C LEU A 441 -9.92 18.77 -3.45
N TYR A 442 -8.88 18.71 -2.65
CA TYR A 442 -8.98 18.85 -1.20
C TYR A 442 -9.65 20.17 -0.81
N TYR A 443 -9.19 21.29 -1.38
CA TYR A 443 -9.80 22.59 -1.11
C TYR A 443 -11.28 22.66 -1.51
N ARG A 444 -11.63 22.10 -2.66
CA ARG A 444 -13.00 22.10 -3.18
C ARG A 444 -13.98 21.47 -2.19
N TYR A 445 -13.58 20.42 -1.51
CA TYR A 445 -14.46 19.68 -0.59
C TYR A 445 -14.36 20.13 0.86
N THR A 446 -13.22 20.71 1.29
CA THR A 446 -13.01 21.11 2.68
C THR A 446 -13.12 22.61 2.92
N GLY A 447 -12.87 23.43 1.91
CA GLY A 447 -12.68 24.89 2.07
C GLY A 447 -11.43 25.26 2.89
N ASN A 448 -10.62 24.28 3.32
CA ASN A 448 -9.48 24.51 4.21
C ASN A 448 -8.22 24.92 3.42
N ALA A 449 -8.11 26.20 3.10
CA ALA A 449 -6.94 26.75 2.41
C ALA A 449 -5.67 26.69 3.27
N ALA A 450 -5.78 26.84 4.58
CA ALA A 450 -4.61 26.88 5.48
C ALA A 450 -3.82 25.57 5.44
N ALA A 451 -4.50 24.43 5.39
CA ALA A 451 -3.87 23.11 5.31
C ALA A 451 -3.05 22.92 4.02
N LEU A 452 -3.32 23.68 2.96
CA LEU A 452 -2.63 23.55 1.67
C LEU A 452 -1.31 24.31 1.59
N LEU A 453 -1.02 25.20 2.52
CA LEU A 453 0.11 26.12 2.43
C LEU A 453 1.48 25.41 2.27
N PRO A 454 1.79 24.33 3.01
CA PRO A 454 3.03 23.57 2.82
C PRO A 454 3.11 22.94 1.43
N TYR A 455 2.03 22.33 0.99
CA TYR A 455 1.92 21.58 -0.26
C TYR A 455 1.92 22.50 -1.49
N TYR A 456 1.32 23.68 -1.38
CA TYR A 456 1.39 24.71 -2.41
C TYR A 456 2.84 25.12 -2.71
N LYS A 457 3.68 25.29 -1.68
CA LYS A 457 5.11 25.56 -1.84
C LYS A 457 5.83 24.42 -2.58
N THR A 458 5.48 23.18 -2.25
CA THR A 458 6.01 21.98 -2.93
C THR A 458 5.64 21.98 -4.41
N ALA A 459 4.37 22.24 -4.74
CA ALA A 459 3.90 22.31 -6.12
C ALA A 459 4.55 23.45 -6.93
N LEU A 460 4.80 24.61 -6.31
CA LEU A 460 5.59 25.68 -6.95
C LEU A 460 7.03 25.24 -7.24
N GLY A 461 7.65 24.47 -6.34
CA GLY A 461 8.98 23.87 -6.52
C GLY A 461 9.01 22.91 -7.70
N MET A 462 8.00 22.08 -7.83
CA MET A 462 7.83 21.15 -8.95
C MET A 462 7.74 21.91 -10.29
N ILE A 463 6.88 22.93 -10.40
CA ILE A 463 6.78 23.73 -11.64
C ILE A 463 8.10 24.41 -11.97
N ARG A 464 8.84 24.89 -10.97
CA ARG A 464 10.18 25.47 -11.16
C ARG A 464 11.16 24.45 -11.77
N HIS A 465 11.09 23.18 -11.36
CA HIS A 465 11.89 22.13 -11.96
C HIS A 465 11.55 21.95 -13.44
N PHE A 466 10.28 21.86 -13.80
CA PHE A 466 9.86 21.73 -15.19
C PHE A 466 10.17 22.96 -16.04
N ALA A 467 10.22 24.15 -15.45
CA ALA A 467 10.51 25.40 -16.16
C ALA A 467 11.90 25.43 -16.83
N GLN A 468 12.86 24.58 -16.43
CA GLN A 468 14.15 24.45 -17.11
C GLN A 468 14.02 23.95 -18.56
N TYR A 469 12.94 23.27 -18.88
CA TYR A 469 12.61 22.77 -20.22
C TYR A 469 11.70 23.72 -21.01
N GLU A 470 11.38 24.91 -20.46
CA GLU A 470 10.44 25.85 -21.08
C GLU A 470 11.11 26.65 -22.20
N ARG A 471 10.48 26.66 -23.37
CA ARG A 471 10.87 27.52 -24.49
C ARG A 471 10.38 28.95 -24.28
N ALA A 472 10.87 29.87 -25.14
CA ALA A 472 10.49 31.28 -25.10
C ALA A 472 8.96 31.53 -25.27
N ASP A 473 8.22 30.59 -25.85
CA ASP A 473 6.76 30.65 -26.00
C ASP A 473 5.99 30.00 -24.82
N GLY A 474 6.69 29.48 -23.83
CA GLY A 474 6.12 28.92 -22.62
C GLY A 474 5.73 27.43 -22.71
N LEU A 475 6.08 26.74 -23.80
CA LEU A 475 5.91 25.31 -23.93
C LEU A 475 7.15 24.53 -23.47
N LEU A 476 6.96 23.38 -22.88
CA LEU A 476 8.03 22.45 -22.54
C LEU A 476 8.51 21.73 -23.81
N VAL A 477 9.82 21.70 -24.00
CA VAL A 477 10.47 20.73 -24.86
C VAL A 477 10.51 19.36 -24.17
N GLN A 478 11.22 18.40 -24.75
CA GLN A 478 11.41 17.09 -24.18
C GLN A 478 11.95 17.16 -22.73
N VAL A 479 11.18 16.63 -21.78
CA VAL A 479 11.59 16.49 -20.38
C VAL A 479 12.45 15.23 -20.27
N ALA A 480 13.76 15.39 -20.42
CA ALA A 480 14.68 14.26 -20.63
C ALA A 480 15.09 13.53 -19.34
N ASP A 481 14.90 14.16 -18.17
CA ASP A 481 15.26 13.59 -16.87
C ASP A 481 14.11 12.82 -16.22
N LYS A 482 12.97 12.70 -16.91
CA LYS A 482 11.78 12.02 -16.39
C LYS A 482 11.15 11.15 -17.45
N TRP A 483 10.54 10.08 -17.00
CA TRP A 483 9.72 9.25 -17.88
C TRP A 483 8.44 10.00 -18.27
N ASN A 484 8.17 10.08 -19.56
CA ASN A 484 6.93 10.63 -20.08
C ASN A 484 6.02 9.43 -20.41
N LEU A 485 5.31 8.92 -19.41
CA LEU A 485 4.54 7.68 -19.52
C LEU A 485 3.37 7.82 -20.48
N VAL A 486 2.51 8.81 -20.25
CA VAL A 486 1.26 9.00 -21.00
C VAL A 486 0.51 7.66 -21.11
N ASP A 487 -0.01 7.20 -19.99
CA ASP A 487 -0.61 5.87 -19.82
C ASP A 487 -1.78 5.61 -20.77
N TRP A 488 -1.80 4.44 -21.42
CA TRP A 488 -2.80 4.03 -22.40
C TRP A 488 -2.78 2.51 -22.64
N PRO A 489 -3.88 1.91 -23.17
CA PRO A 489 -3.87 0.52 -23.62
C PRO A 489 -2.88 0.29 -24.78
N GLU A 490 -2.26 -0.87 -24.82
CA GLU A 490 -1.23 -1.22 -25.80
C GLU A 490 -1.66 -1.00 -27.26
N ASN A 491 -2.90 -1.33 -27.60
CA ASN A 491 -3.48 -1.16 -28.92
C ASN A 491 -3.76 0.29 -29.32
N LEU A 492 -3.60 1.24 -28.41
CA LEU A 492 -3.78 2.67 -28.65
C LEU A 492 -2.46 3.45 -28.54
N ARG A 493 -1.34 2.76 -28.48
CA ARG A 493 -0.03 3.41 -28.27
C ARG A 493 0.50 4.21 -29.44
N ASP A 494 -0.01 4.05 -30.64
CA ASP A 494 0.44 4.77 -31.82
C ASP A 494 1.97 4.81 -31.96
N GLU A 495 2.62 3.65 -31.81
CA GLU A 495 4.09 3.49 -31.82
C GLU A 495 4.81 4.24 -30.66
N TYR A 496 4.11 4.70 -29.62
CA TYR A 496 4.75 5.14 -28.39
C TYR A 496 5.55 4.00 -27.78
N ASP A 497 6.78 4.26 -27.51
CA ASP A 497 7.70 3.38 -26.85
C ASP A 497 7.86 3.84 -25.39
N PHE A 498 8.16 2.94 -24.48
CA PHE A 498 8.39 3.23 -23.07
C PHE A 498 9.78 3.80 -22.76
N ALA A 499 10.58 4.18 -23.75
CA ALA A 499 11.84 4.82 -23.46
C ALA A 499 11.64 6.15 -22.71
N LEU A 500 12.44 6.37 -21.68
CA LEU A 500 12.37 7.50 -20.74
C LEU A 500 12.34 8.90 -21.38
N THR A 501 12.67 9.01 -22.66
CA THR A 501 12.88 10.27 -23.36
C THR A 501 11.81 10.60 -24.39
N ARG A 502 10.68 9.95 -24.37
CA ARG A 502 9.71 10.03 -25.46
C ARG A 502 8.30 10.41 -25.09
N PRO A 503 7.47 10.64 -26.10
CA PRO A 503 7.77 11.01 -27.47
C PRO A 503 7.86 12.51 -27.65
N VAL A 504 8.57 12.93 -28.70
CA VAL A 504 8.64 14.33 -29.12
C VAL A 504 7.54 14.56 -30.17
N VAL A 505 6.59 15.42 -29.87
CA VAL A 505 5.47 15.75 -30.77
C VAL A 505 5.40 17.28 -30.96
N GLY A 506 4.95 17.75 -32.12
CA GLY A 506 4.70 19.15 -32.36
C GLY A 506 5.89 20.09 -32.10
N ALA A 507 6.82 20.17 -33.03
CA ALA A 507 8.01 21.03 -32.93
C ALA A 507 8.87 20.81 -31.68
N GLY A 508 9.03 19.57 -31.26
CA GLY A 508 9.82 19.17 -30.09
C GLY A 508 9.09 19.18 -28.76
N CYS A 509 7.78 19.41 -28.77
CA CYS A 509 6.96 19.42 -27.57
C CYS A 509 5.98 18.23 -27.58
N HIS A 510 5.75 17.66 -26.39
CA HIS A 510 4.72 16.64 -26.21
C HIS A 510 3.37 17.30 -25.86
N ASN A 511 2.27 17.00 -26.57
CA ASN A 511 0.99 17.66 -26.35
C ASN A 511 0.41 17.39 -24.96
N VAL A 512 0.42 16.13 -24.49
CA VAL A 512 -0.14 15.76 -23.18
C VAL A 512 0.65 16.41 -22.04
N ILE A 513 1.99 16.29 -22.06
CA ILE A 513 2.84 16.90 -21.02
C ILE A 513 2.62 18.42 -20.96
N ASN A 514 2.52 19.10 -22.12
CA ASN A 514 2.26 20.53 -22.14
C ASN A 514 0.84 20.88 -21.68
N ALA A 515 -0.17 20.07 -21.99
CA ALA A 515 -1.52 20.26 -21.46
C ALA A 515 -1.54 20.19 -19.93
N LEU A 516 -0.89 19.16 -19.36
CA LEU A 516 -0.79 18.99 -17.92
C LEU A 516 0.04 20.10 -17.25
N TYR A 517 1.14 20.53 -17.87
CA TYR A 517 1.95 21.65 -17.37
C TYR A 517 1.16 22.95 -17.29
N LEU A 518 0.43 23.29 -18.35
CA LEU A 518 -0.43 24.48 -18.36
C LEU A 518 -1.61 24.34 -17.40
N GLY A 519 -2.17 23.14 -17.30
CA GLY A 519 -3.22 22.79 -16.32
C GLY A 519 -2.73 22.97 -14.88
N ALA A 520 -1.52 22.50 -14.57
CA ALA A 520 -0.89 22.66 -13.26
C ALA A 520 -0.67 24.15 -12.92
N LYS A 521 -0.11 24.93 -13.84
CA LYS A 521 0.06 26.40 -13.67
C LYS A 521 -1.28 27.11 -13.43
N LYS A 522 -2.32 26.76 -14.20
CA LYS A 522 -3.67 27.30 -14.03
C LYS A 522 -4.25 26.97 -12.65
N THR A 523 -4.10 25.73 -12.22
CA THR A 523 -4.57 25.29 -10.91
C THR A 523 -3.86 26.03 -9.78
N LEU A 524 -2.53 26.19 -9.88
CA LEU A 524 -1.74 26.94 -8.89
C LEU A 524 -2.10 28.43 -8.85
N ASN A 525 -2.43 29.07 -9.97
CA ASN A 525 -2.99 30.42 -9.97
C ASN A 525 -4.32 30.49 -9.21
N GLY A 526 -5.22 29.50 -9.42
CA GLY A 526 -6.45 29.40 -8.66
C GLY A 526 -6.23 29.25 -7.15
N LEU A 527 -5.30 28.39 -6.76
CA LEU A 527 -4.93 28.20 -5.36
C LEU A 527 -4.24 29.44 -4.76
N ALA A 528 -3.44 30.17 -5.55
CA ALA A 528 -2.84 31.45 -5.11
C ALA A 528 -3.93 32.46 -4.69
N ARG A 529 -4.96 32.64 -5.52
CA ARG A 529 -6.10 33.52 -5.18
C ARG A 529 -6.77 33.11 -3.86
N VAL A 530 -6.99 31.81 -3.68
CA VAL A 530 -7.58 31.28 -2.45
C VAL A 530 -6.73 31.54 -1.23
N LEU A 531 -5.40 31.49 -1.39
CA LEU A 531 -4.41 31.76 -0.34
C LEU A 531 -4.12 33.26 -0.16
N GLY A 532 -4.85 34.15 -0.85
CA GLY A 532 -4.61 35.60 -0.81
C GLY A 532 -3.25 36.03 -1.35
N ARG A 533 -2.74 35.32 -2.38
CA ARG A 533 -1.46 35.56 -3.02
C ARG A 533 -1.64 36.01 -4.46
N GLU A 534 -0.64 36.66 -5.02
CA GLU A 534 -0.56 36.96 -6.44
C GLU A 534 -0.45 35.67 -7.26
N GLU A 535 -1.02 35.68 -8.46
CA GLU A 535 -0.93 34.57 -9.40
C GLU A 535 0.51 34.46 -9.93
N PRO A 536 1.18 33.27 -9.73
CA PRO A 536 2.58 33.15 -10.06
C PRO A 536 2.87 32.98 -11.56
N TYR A 537 1.86 32.69 -12.37
CA TYR A 537 2.05 32.32 -13.78
C TYR A 537 1.20 33.15 -14.74
N GLU A 538 1.85 33.71 -15.76
CA GLU A 538 1.19 34.22 -16.96
C GLU A 538 0.80 33.01 -17.84
N LEU A 539 -0.43 32.99 -18.38
CA LEU A 539 -0.96 31.85 -19.12
C LEU A 539 -1.41 32.20 -20.56
N GLU A 540 -1.61 33.45 -20.89
CA GLU A 540 -2.16 33.84 -22.20
C GLU A 540 -1.24 33.39 -23.34
N LYS A 541 0.03 33.74 -23.24
CA LYS A 541 1.05 33.42 -24.25
C LYS A 541 1.26 31.91 -24.41
N PRO A 542 1.51 31.11 -23.36
CA PRO A 542 1.74 29.68 -23.52
C PRO A 542 0.47 28.91 -23.94
N VAL A 543 -0.72 29.32 -23.52
CA VAL A 543 -1.98 28.72 -23.99
C VAL A 543 -2.20 29.00 -25.47
N PHE A 544 -1.88 30.22 -25.94
CA PHE A 544 -1.93 30.54 -27.37
C PHE A 544 -0.92 29.68 -28.16
N ALA A 545 0.32 29.57 -27.67
CA ALA A 545 1.34 28.72 -28.28
C ALA A 545 0.91 27.26 -28.37
N TYR A 546 0.32 26.72 -27.28
CA TYR A 546 -0.21 25.36 -27.22
C TYR A 546 -1.31 25.11 -28.27
N ARG A 547 -2.30 26.02 -28.31
CA ARG A 547 -3.37 25.94 -29.31
C ARG A 547 -2.84 25.98 -30.74
N ARG A 548 -1.87 26.83 -30.99
CA ARG A 548 -1.22 26.96 -32.30
C ARG A 548 -0.44 25.69 -32.68
N ALA A 549 0.22 25.06 -31.72
CA ALA A 549 1.04 23.87 -31.96
C ALA A 549 0.19 22.62 -32.22
N PHE A 550 -0.90 22.43 -31.46
CA PHE A 550 -1.61 21.14 -31.40
C PHE A 550 -3.06 21.18 -31.91
N TYR A 551 -3.68 22.37 -32.02
CA TYR A 551 -5.08 22.50 -32.45
C TYR A 551 -5.24 23.37 -33.70
N ARG A 552 -4.20 23.54 -34.46
CA ARG A 552 -4.31 24.25 -35.72
C ARG A 552 -5.22 23.46 -36.64
N LYS A 553 -6.46 23.94 -36.84
CA LYS A 553 -7.25 23.52 -38.01
C LYS A 553 -6.50 24.02 -39.23
N GLU A 554 -6.04 23.12 -40.05
CA GLU A 554 -5.75 23.46 -41.44
C GLU A 554 -7.05 23.95 -42.05
N THR A 555 -7.13 25.25 -42.30
CA THR A 555 -8.19 25.86 -43.13
C THR A 555 -7.78 25.66 -44.57
#